data_e986516c26cd2a5a266590337859d7c1
#
_entry.id   e986516c26cd2a5a266590337859d7c1
#
_cell.length_a   1.000
_cell.length_b   1.000
_cell.length_c   1.000
_cell.angle_alpha   90.00
_cell.angle_beta   90.00
_cell.angle_gamma   90.00
#
_symmetry.space_group_name_H-M   'P 1'
#
loop_
_entity.id
_entity.type
_entity.pdbx_description
1 polymer ?
#
loop_
_entity_poly.entity_id
_entity_poly.type
_entity_poly.pdbx_seq_one_letter_code
_entity_poly.pdbx_strand_id
1 'polypeptide(L)'
;MGSQEAGQRSEIINQLHLLKLFPSKFLILLTGVLFSYSSLVNAEEGVRPFIGDPLFEKQRLFNDQRYPNVVVTNKGTVIAVWGNSGVAIRRSEDGGKSWGKPIIIAEKGYNGGGSIVDTGSGDILIFVEDRQPPAPLTVYRSKDDGKTWNSQETIIKKDLNGNNPSMHMNESGITLEFGPKKGRLLRATRFYGSNEREAEWSKHYTNAIYSDDGGVNWKTSSPFPENGTGEAALVQLSDGRVYYNSRVHWPERPNNRRRREAWSDDGGETWKKWKIIEALPDGDQGRAYGCMAGMVRIPSNDKDIIIFSNLDTDASVRERVSVWASLDGGKTWPVKRLVDPDRSGYSSLSVGRHGTPSEGWIYLHYEHDPFKGSHIARFNLSWILQGALTGDGALTEVVE
;
A
#
# COMPACT_ATOMS: atom_id res chain seq x y z
N MET A 1 38.50 44.77 -0.23
CA MET A 1 37.73 43.68 0.40
C MET A 1 37.31 44.04 1.83
N GLY A 2 36.96 45.29 2.11
CA GLY A 2 36.67 45.76 3.47
C GLY A 2 35.33 46.52 3.64
N SER A 3 34.52 46.66 2.59
CA SER A 3 33.33 47.50 2.65
C SER A 3 31.97 46.74 2.58
N GLN A 4 31.95 45.44 2.33
CA GLN A 4 30.73 44.64 2.33
C GLN A 4 30.39 43.97 3.68
N GLU A 5 31.37 43.67 4.52
CA GLU A 5 31.08 43.08 5.84
C GLU A 5 30.57 44.08 6.89
N ALA A 6 30.85 45.36 6.74
CA ALA A 6 30.33 46.37 7.64
C ALA A 6 28.81 46.67 7.43
N GLY A 7 28.30 46.49 6.21
CA GLY A 7 26.89 46.69 5.88
C GLY A 7 25.96 45.64 6.46
N GLN A 8 26.36 44.38 6.43
CA GLN A 8 25.54 43.27 6.96
C GLN A 8 25.47 43.25 8.49
N ARG A 9 26.50 43.68 9.20
CA ARG A 9 26.44 43.76 10.65
C ARG A 9 25.56 44.87 11.18
N SER A 10 25.40 45.97 10.43
CA SER A 10 24.51 47.08 10.86
C SER A 10 23.01 46.73 10.68
N GLU A 11 22.66 45.94 9.69
CA GLU A 11 21.26 45.48 9.48
C GLU A 11 20.82 44.45 10.55
N ILE A 12 21.70 43.53 10.96
CA ILE A 12 21.41 42.55 12.00
C ILE A 12 21.21 43.21 13.35
N ILE A 13 21.98 44.25 13.68
CA ILE A 13 21.86 44.99 14.93
C ILE A 13 20.56 45.84 14.97
N ASN A 14 20.15 46.40 13.86
CA ASN A 14 18.89 47.13 13.76
C ASN A 14 17.65 46.21 13.87
N GLN A 15 17.70 44.99 13.37
CA GLN A 15 16.59 44.01 13.56
C GLN A 15 16.47 43.52 15.00
N LEU A 16 17.58 43.35 15.70
CA LEU A 16 17.57 42.97 17.12
C LEU A 16 17.09 44.08 18.04
N HIS A 17 17.18 45.36 17.67
CA HIS A 17 16.63 46.47 18.43
C HIS A 17 15.11 46.62 18.28
N LEU A 18 14.53 46.22 17.14
CA LEU A 18 13.08 46.25 16.94
C LEU A 18 12.33 45.17 17.74
N LEU A 19 13.00 44.04 18.03
CA LEU A 19 12.43 42.96 18.84
C LEU A 19 12.28 43.27 20.35
N LYS A 20 12.88 44.37 20.85
CA LYS A 20 12.79 44.78 22.26
C LYS A 20 11.58 45.68 22.58
N LEU A 21 10.79 46.07 21.59
CA LEU A 21 9.67 46.99 21.74
C LEU A 21 8.29 46.35 21.68
N PHE A 22 8.17 45.03 21.53
CA PHE A 22 6.88 44.35 21.50
C PHE A 22 6.55 43.66 22.82
N PRO A 23 5.33 43.83 23.39
CA PRO A 23 4.95 43.12 24.60
C PRO A 23 4.79 41.63 24.35
N SER A 24 5.04 40.81 25.37
CA SER A 24 5.15 39.33 25.33
C SER A 24 3.97 38.59 24.64
N LYS A 25 2.83 39.22 24.49
CA LYS A 25 1.66 38.65 23.75
C LYS A 25 1.86 38.60 22.23
N PHE A 26 2.74 39.43 21.65
CA PHE A 26 3.03 39.43 20.22
C PHE A 26 4.09 38.37 19.85
N LEU A 27 4.94 38.01 20.80
CA LEU A 27 5.96 36.96 20.57
C LEU A 27 5.33 35.57 20.47
N ILE A 28 4.23 35.30 21.17
CA ILE A 28 3.47 34.04 21.11
C ILE A 28 2.76 33.90 19.74
N LEU A 29 2.27 35.02 19.18
CA LEU A 29 1.65 35.00 17.85
C LEU A 29 2.67 34.75 16.72
N LEU A 30 3.87 35.33 16.85
CA LEU A 30 4.96 35.13 15.87
C LEU A 30 5.53 33.71 15.90
N THR A 31 5.64 33.10 17.09
CA THR A 31 6.05 31.71 17.23
C THR A 31 4.97 30.73 16.74
N GLY A 32 3.68 31.05 16.95
CA GLY A 32 2.55 30.28 16.42
C GLY A 32 2.48 30.32 14.89
N VAL A 33 2.72 31.48 14.29
CA VAL A 33 2.74 31.65 12.82
C VAL A 33 3.98 30.94 12.22
N LEU A 34 5.14 31.04 12.85
CA LEU A 34 6.35 30.32 12.40
C LEU A 34 6.21 28.78 12.55
N PHE A 35 5.55 28.32 13.62
CA PHE A 35 5.26 26.89 13.77
C PHE A 35 4.21 26.40 12.76
N SER A 36 3.17 27.19 12.48
CA SER A 36 2.17 26.88 11.46
C SER A 36 2.77 26.92 10.06
N TYR A 37 3.69 27.85 9.79
CA TYR A 37 4.36 27.97 8.50
C TYR A 37 5.36 26.82 8.26
N SER A 38 6.09 26.39 9.29
CA SER A 38 6.98 25.24 9.18
C SER A 38 6.25 23.91 9.03
N SER A 39 5.07 23.76 9.66
CA SER A 39 4.23 22.57 9.46
C SER A 39 3.57 22.54 8.09
N LEU A 40 3.14 23.70 7.55
CA LEU A 40 2.61 23.80 6.19
C LEU A 40 3.68 23.49 5.12
N VAL A 41 4.90 23.99 5.29
CA VAL A 41 6.03 23.71 4.36
C VAL A 41 6.39 22.23 4.38
N ASN A 42 6.41 21.57 5.55
CA ASN A 42 6.70 20.14 5.65
C ASN A 42 5.57 19.26 5.07
N ALA A 43 4.34 19.75 5.06
CA ALA A 43 3.19 19.06 4.48
C ALA A 43 3.25 18.96 2.96
N GLU A 44 3.65 20.05 2.31
CA GLU A 44 3.84 20.09 0.87
C GLU A 44 5.03 19.23 0.42
N GLU A 45 6.09 19.11 1.23
CA GLU A 45 7.29 18.33 0.89
C GLU A 45 6.97 16.86 0.62
N GLY A 46 6.07 16.22 1.37
CA GLY A 46 5.76 14.79 1.23
C GLY A 46 5.00 14.45 -0.07
N VAL A 47 4.13 15.31 -0.57
CA VAL A 47 3.32 15.10 -1.78
C VAL A 47 4.02 15.65 -3.02
N ARG A 48 4.82 16.69 -2.88
CA ARG A 48 5.48 17.41 -3.98
C ARG A 48 6.19 16.53 -5.02
N PRO A 49 6.93 15.45 -4.65
CA PRO A 49 7.57 14.59 -5.63
C PRO A 49 6.60 13.84 -6.55
N PHE A 50 5.34 13.68 -6.13
CA PHE A 50 4.31 12.94 -6.86
C PHE A 50 3.47 13.81 -7.79
N ILE A 51 3.66 15.14 -7.75
CA ILE A 51 2.96 16.12 -8.57
C ILE A 51 3.93 16.74 -9.57
N GLY A 52 3.41 17.49 -10.55
CA GLY A 52 4.16 18.07 -11.67
C GLY A 52 3.56 17.62 -13.00
N ASP A 53 4.37 17.52 -14.03
CA ASP A 53 3.91 17.00 -15.33
C ASP A 53 3.41 15.55 -15.17
N PRO A 54 2.28 15.18 -15.80
CA PRO A 54 1.75 13.83 -15.74
C PRO A 54 2.71 12.81 -16.37
N LEU A 55 3.09 11.79 -15.60
CA LEU A 55 4.02 10.75 -16.03
C LEU A 55 3.34 9.38 -15.99
N PHE A 56 3.52 8.61 -17.07
CA PHE A 56 3.04 7.23 -17.16
C PHE A 56 3.96 6.40 -18.05
N GLU A 57 4.40 5.24 -17.54
CA GLU A 57 5.16 4.25 -18.28
C GLU A 57 4.67 2.86 -17.92
N LYS A 58 4.68 1.93 -18.90
CA LYS A 58 4.25 0.54 -18.73
C LYS A 58 5.22 -0.38 -19.46
N GLN A 59 5.59 -1.50 -18.82
CA GLN A 59 6.45 -2.52 -19.42
C GLN A 59 6.05 -3.93 -18.96
N ARG A 60 6.32 -4.92 -19.81
CA ARG A 60 6.16 -6.33 -19.46
C ARG A 60 7.27 -6.76 -18.53
N LEU A 61 6.93 -7.52 -17.47
CA LEU A 61 7.90 -7.90 -16.45
C LEU A 61 8.13 -9.41 -16.36
N PHE A 62 7.06 -10.21 -16.36
CA PHE A 62 7.11 -11.67 -16.38
C PHE A 62 6.27 -12.21 -17.54
N ASN A 63 6.55 -13.45 -17.98
CA ASN A 63 5.97 -14.02 -19.20
C ASN A 63 4.94 -15.12 -18.95
N ASP A 64 4.82 -15.60 -17.72
CA ASP A 64 4.01 -16.75 -17.33
C ASP A 64 3.51 -16.61 -15.90
N GLN A 65 2.80 -17.60 -15.38
CA GLN A 65 2.33 -17.69 -14.00
C GLN A 65 1.35 -16.57 -13.58
N ARG A 66 1.23 -16.33 -12.27
CA ARG A 66 0.29 -15.40 -11.64
C ARG A 66 0.86 -14.84 -10.34
N TYR A 67 0.10 -13.97 -9.71
CA TYR A 67 0.20 -13.46 -8.35
C TYR A 67 1.26 -12.38 -8.18
N PRO A 68 0.89 -11.15 -8.58
CA PRO A 68 1.75 -9.98 -8.46
C PRO A 68 1.82 -9.49 -7.04
N ASN A 69 3.00 -9.01 -6.67
CA ASN A 69 3.19 -8.14 -5.54
C ASN A 69 4.34 -7.18 -5.82
N VAL A 70 4.33 -6.00 -5.24
CA VAL A 70 5.40 -5.01 -5.41
C VAL A 70 5.66 -4.27 -4.10
N VAL A 71 6.94 -4.05 -3.79
CA VAL A 71 7.39 -3.21 -2.68
C VAL A 71 8.55 -2.34 -3.11
N VAL A 72 8.73 -1.21 -2.42
CA VAL A 72 9.90 -0.34 -2.57
C VAL A 72 10.67 -0.33 -1.26
N THR A 73 11.94 -0.69 -1.32
CA THR A 73 12.82 -0.80 -0.14
C THR A 73 13.22 0.57 0.38
N ASN A 74 13.84 0.62 1.56
CA ASN A 74 14.37 1.87 2.12
C ASN A 74 15.41 2.55 1.20
N LYS A 75 16.09 1.79 0.35
CA LYS A 75 17.05 2.30 -0.64
C LYS A 75 16.41 2.74 -1.96
N GLY A 76 15.08 2.61 -2.08
CA GLY A 76 14.36 2.93 -3.30
C GLY A 76 14.41 1.84 -4.37
N THR A 77 14.97 0.66 -4.07
CA THR A 77 14.92 -0.48 -4.97
C THR A 77 13.48 -0.96 -5.09
N VAL A 78 12.97 -1.05 -6.32
CA VAL A 78 11.65 -1.60 -6.59
C VAL A 78 11.78 -3.11 -6.76
N ILE A 79 11.03 -3.87 -5.96
CA ILE A 79 11.02 -5.34 -6.00
C ILE A 79 9.64 -5.81 -6.41
N ALA A 80 9.55 -6.43 -7.58
CA ALA A 80 8.36 -7.10 -8.06
C ALA A 80 8.46 -8.60 -7.73
N VAL A 81 7.47 -9.11 -7.00
CA VAL A 81 7.37 -10.53 -6.61
C VAL A 81 6.29 -11.19 -7.45
N TRP A 82 6.53 -12.44 -7.86
CA TRP A 82 5.69 -13.15 -8.80
C TRP A 82 5.79 -14.66 -8.63
N GLY A 83 4.68 -15.36 -8.83
CA GLY A 83 4.69 -16.81 -9.01
C GLY A 83 3.61 -17.56 -8.25
N ASN A 84 3.11 -18.63 -8.87
CA ASN A 84 2.16 -19.58 -8.31
C ASN A 84 2.59 -21.06 -8.48
N SER A 85 3.77 -21.26 -9.06
CA SER A 85 4.47 -22.54 -9.17
C SER A 85 5.97 -22.31 -9.00
N GLY A 86 6.33 -21.90 -7.79
CA GLY A 86 7.59 -21.27 -7.44
C GLY A 86 7.44 -19.75 -7.33
N VAL A 87 8.34 -19.11 -6.59
CA VAL A 87 8.31 -17.66 -6.35
C VAL A 87 9.63 -17.05 -6.76
N ALA A 88 9.55 -16.04 -7.60
CA ALA A 88 10.68 -15.26 -8.09
C ALA A 88 10.47 -13.77 -7.86
N ILE A 89 11.58 -13.03 -7.83
CA ILE A 89 11.54 -11.56 -7.83
C ILE A 89 12.36 -11.02 -9.00
N ARG A 90 12.06 -9.81 -9.39
CA ARG A 90 12.96 -8.92 -10.15
C ARG A 90 13.16 -7.62 -9.39
N ARG A 91 14.35 -7.06 -9.51
CA ARG A 91 14.77 -5.84 -8.83
C ARG A 91 15.08 -4.74 -9.85
N SER A 92 14.70 -3.51 -9.52
CA SER A 92 15.09 -2.31 -10.23
C SER A 92 15.71 -1.32 -9.25
N GLU A 93 16.93 -0.87 -9.52
CA GLU A 93 17.67 0.10 -8.68
C GLU A 93 17.59 1.53 -9.28
N ASP A 94 16.93 1.70 -10.42
CA ASP A 94 16.84 2.97 -11.18
C ASP A 94 15.40 3.50 -11.28
N GLY A 95 14.58 3.19 -10.27
CA GLY A 95 13.19 3.67 -10.20
C GLY A 95 12.26 2.98 -11.19
N GLY A 96 12.54 1.74 -11.59
CA GLY A 96 11.68 0.95 -12.48
C GLY A 96 11.96 1.15 -13.97
N LYS A 97 13.06 1.81 -14.35
CA LYS A 97 13.45 1.97 -15.76
C LYS A 97 13.97 0.66 -16.33
N SER A 98 14.85 0.00 -15.59
CA SER A 98 15.40 -1.31 -15.99
C SER A 98 15.27 -2.33 -14.86
N TRP A 99 15.29 -3.62 -15.23
CA TRP A 99 15.04 -4.72 -14.30
C TRP A 99 16.11 -5.80 -14.43
N GLY A 100 16.64 -6.19 -13.28
CA GLY A 100 17.58 -7.29 -13.19
C GLY A 100 16.99 -8.63 -13.64
N LYS A 101 17.84 -9.65 -13.75
CA LYS A 101 17.39 -11.04 -13.99
C LYS A 101 16.52 -11.52 -12.83
N PRO A 102 15.61 -12.48 -13.05
CA PRO A 102 14.86 -13.11 -11.97
C PRO A 102 15.79 -13.74 -10.92
N ILE A 103 15.44 -13.55 -9.65
CA ILE A 103 16.05 -14.22 -8.49
C ILE A 103 14.99 -15.17 -7.94
N ILE A 104 15.30 -16.46 -7.87
CA ILE A 104 14.39 -17.47 -7.35
C ILE A 104 14.43 -17.42 -5.81
N ILE A 105 13.27 -17.25 -5.19
CA ILE A 105 13.09 -17.27 -3.74
C ILE A 105 12.75 -18.70 -3.28
N ALA A 106 11.83 -19.33 -3.99
CA ALA A 106 11.39 -20.69 -3.73
C ALA A 106 11.09 -21.43 -5.04
N GLU A 107 11.60 -22.64 -5.18
CA GLU A 107 11.38 -23.47 -6.37
C GLU A 107 9.93 -23.98 -6.48
N LYS A 108 9.17 -23.95 -5.39
CA LYS A 108 7.78 -24.40 -5.29
C LYS A 108 6.97 -23.42 -4.47
N GLY A 109 5.65 -23.51 -4.59
CA GLY A 109 4.71 -22.76 -3.78
C GLY A 109 4.19 -21.51 -4.47
N TYR A 110 3.46 -20.75 -3.70
CA TYR A 110 2.72 -19.57 -4.11
C TYR A 110 3.35 -18.31 -3.54
N ASN A 111 3.45 -17.26 -4.34
CA ASN A 111 3.46 -15.90 -3.81
C ASN A 111 2.05 -15.56 -3.30
N GLY A 112 1.63 -16.24 -2.25
CA GLY A 112 0.27 -16.11 -1.74
C GLY A 112 0.05 -14.90 -0.89
N GLY A 113 1.13 -14.26 -0.46
CA GLY A 113 0.99 -13.42 0.67
C GLY A 113 1.67 -12.07 0.66
N GLY A 114 2.14 -11.63 -0.45
CA GLY A 114 2.79 -10.35 -0.51
C GLY A 114 4.10 -10.26 0.28
N SER A 115 4.67 -9.08 0.27
CA SER A 115 5.94 -8.77 0.91
C SER A 115 5.74 -7.73 2.01
N ILE A 116 6.69 -7.63 2.92
CA ILE A 116 6.79 -6.52 3.87
C ILE A 116 8.23 -5.98 3.81
N VAL A 117 8.36 -4.67 3.77
CA VAL A 117 9.63 -3.98 4.06
C VAL A 117 9.55 -3.50 5.49
N ASP A 118 10.41 -4.04 6.35
CA ASP A 118 10.64 -3.49 7.68
C ASP A 118 11.43 -2.18 7.54
N THR A 119 10.75 -1.06 7.64
CA THR A 119 11.40 0.24 7.45
C THR A 119 12.38 0.59 8.58
N GLY A 120 12.31 -0.09 9.73
CA GLY A 120 13.23 0.08 10.84
C GLY A 120 14.59 -0.57 10.59
N SER A 121 14.61 -1.82 10.12
CA SER A 121 15.85 -2.56 9.83
C SER A 121 16.29 -2.47 8.36
N GLY A 122 15.35 -2.22 7.44
CA GLY A 122 15.54 -2.34 5.99
C GLY A 122 15.42 -3.77 5.47
N ASP A 123 15.10 -4.74 6.32
CA ASP A 123 14.89 -6.13 5.93
C ASP A 123 13.60 -6.28 5.12
N ILE A 124 13.57 -7.30 4.27
CA ILE A 124 12.41 -7.60 3.45
C ILE A 124 11.96 -9.03 3.75
N LEU A 125 10.66 -9.20 3.97
CA LEU A 125 10.04 -10.50 4.21
C LEU A 125 9.14 -10.86 3.03
N ILE A 126 9.21 -12.12 2.57
CA ILE A 126 8.29 -12.71 1.59
C ILE A 126 7.68 -13.98 2.19
N PHE A 127 6.36 -14.12 2.04
CA PHE A 127 5.59 -15.23 2.59
C PHE A 127 5.21 -16.17 1.46
N VAL A 128 5.65 -17.44 1.54
CA VAL A 128 5.41 -18.46 0.53
C VAL A 128 4.64 -19.61 1.14
N GLU A 129 3.45 -19.90 0.63
CA GLU A 129 2.66 -21.08 0.96
C GLU A 129 3.01 -22.21 -0.03
N ASP A 130 3.21 -23.44 0.47
CA ASP A 130 3.65 -24.57 -0.37
C ASP A 130 2.66 -24.90 -1.49
N ARG A 131 1.38 -24.62 -1.28
CA ARG A 131 0.27 -24.88 -2.21
C ARG A 131 -0.92 -24.00 -1.86
N GLN A 132 -2.02 -24.17 -2.58
CA GLN A 132 -3.30 -23.56 -2.24
C GLN A 132 -3.65 -23.82 -0.77
N PRO A 133 -3.92 -22.77 0.04
CA PRO A 133 -4.24 -22.92 1.47
C PRO A 133 -5.52 -23.74 1.72
N PRO A 134 -5.60 -24.34 2.92
CA PRO A 134 -4.61 -24.29 4.00
C PRO A 134 -3.34 -25.09 3.65
N ALA A 135 -2.18 -24.49 3.88
CA ALA A 135 -0.88 -25.03 3.50
C ALA A 135 0.22 -24.62 4.49
N PRO A 136 1.33 -25.39 4.55
CA PRO A 136 2.54 -24.94 5.23
C PRO A 136 3.05 -23.63 4.63
N LEU A 137 3.60 -22.77 5.50
CA LEU A 137 4.12 -21.46 5.16
C LEU A 137 5.62 -21.38 5.49
N THR A 138 6.39 -20.86 4.54
CA THR A 138 7.79 -20.47 4.75
C THR A 138 7.91 -18.95 4.61
N VAL A 139 8.57 -18.31 5.56
CA VAL A 139 8.94 -16.90 5.46
C VAL A 139 10.39 -16.81 5.01
N TYR A 140 10.64 -16.06 3.96
CA TYR A 140 11.97 -15.75 3.47
C TYR A 140 12.32 -14.30 3.84
N ARG A 141 13.56 -14.09 4.29
CA ARG A 141 14.10 -12.78 4.64
C ARG A 141 15.30 -12.43 3.80
N SER A 142 15.34 -11.20 3.34
CA SER A 142 16.53 -10.56 2.77
C SER A 142 16.99 -9.43 3.68
N LYS A 143 18.31 -9.36 3.94
CA LYS A 143 18.99 -8.31 4.71
C LYS A 143 19.88 -7.42 3.83
N ASP A 144 19.90 -7.67 2.54
CA ASP A 144 20.80 -7.04 1.57
C ASP A 144 20.06 -6.40 0.39
N ASP A 145 18.89 -5.84 0.68
CA ASP A 145 18.06 -5.14 -0.30
C ASP A 145 17.51 -6.07 -1.40
N GLY A 146 17.17 -7.30 -1.04
CA GLY A 146 16.57 -8.29 -1.93
C GLY A 146 17.54 -9.03 -2.85
N LYS A 147 18.86 -8.96 -2.61
CA LYS A 147 19.86 -9.64 -3.42
C LYS A 147 19.97 -11.12 -3.07
N THR A 148 19.94 -11.43 -1.77
CA THR A 148 19.94 -12.81 -1.27
C THR A 148 18.81 -13.04 -0.28
N TRP A 149 18.37 -14.29 -0.16
CA TRP A 149 17.20 -14.68 0.61
C TRP A 149 17.47 -15.96 1.39
N ASN A 150 17.06 -15.98 2.64
CA ASN A 150 17.14 -17.14 3.50
C ASN A 150 15.79 -17.40 4.16
N SER A 151 15.43 -18.67 4.34
CA SER A 151 14.28 -19.03 5.13
C SER A 151 14.50 -18.65 6.59
N GLN A 152 13.43 -18.22 7.24
CA GLN A 152 13.42 -17.82 8.64
C GLN A 152 12.41 -18.64 9.42
N GLU A 153 12.79 -19.13 10.57
CA GLU A 153 11.82 -19.66 11.54
C GLU A 153 10.90 -18.53 12.00
N THR A 154 9.62 -18.78 11.93
CA THR A 154 8.59 -17.80 12.23
C THR A 154 7.44 -18.46 12.97
N ILE A 155 7.03 -17.85 14.07
CA ILE A 155 5.89 -18.31 14.87
C ILE A 155 4.70 -17.42 14.57
N ILE A 156 3.62 -18.00 14.04
CA ILE A 156 2.37 -17.28 13.79
C ILE A 156 1.29 -17.88 14.69
N LYS A 157 0.78 -17.08 15.62
CA LYS A 157 -0.28 -17.49 16.54
C LYS A 157 -1.62 -17.57 15.81
N LYS A 158 -2.44 -18.53 16.20
CA LYS A 158 -3.84 -18.64 15.76
C LYS A 158 -4.63 -17.39 16.17
N ASP A 159 -5.72 -17.14 15.45
CA ASP A 159 -6.68 -16.11 15.81
C ASP A 159 -7.55 -16.52 17.03
N LEU A 160 -8.44 -15.62 17.44
CA LEU A 160 -9.33 -15.84 18.58
C LEU A 160 -10.31 -17.00 18.38
N ASN A 161 -10.58 -17.41 17.15
CA ASN A 161 -11.42 -18.55 16.80
C ASN A 161 -10.63 -19.88 16.77
N GLY A 162 -9.32 -19.84 17.03
CA GLY A 162 -8.44 -21.01 16.97
C GLY A 162 -7.98 -21.38 15.56
N ASN A 163 -8.18 -20.51 14.57
CA ASN A 163 -7.84 -20.73 13.18
C ASN A 163 -6.43 -20.21 12.85
N ASN A 164 -5.71 -20.96 12.00
CA ASN A 164 -4.46 -20.46 11.43
C ASN A 164 -4.76 -19.44 10.35
N PRO A 165 -4.09 -18.27 10.34
CA PRO A 165 -4.19 -17.32 9.25
C PRO A 165 -3.50 -17.88 8.00
N SER A 166 -4.11 -17.67 6.85
CA SER A 166 -3.52 -17.91 5.54
C SER A 166 -3.03 -16.60 4.93
N MET A 167 -1.94 -16.68 4.20
CA MET A 167 -1.35 -15.53 3.49
C MET A 167 -1.99 -15.29 2.12
N HIS A 168 -2.87 -16.17 1.69
CA HIS A 168 -3.38 -16.27 0.33
C HIS A 168 -3.95 -14.98 -0.23
N MET A 169 -3.31 -14.48 -1.26
CA MET A 169 -3.76 -13.36 -2.10
C MET A 169 -4.10 -12.09 -1.30
N ASN A 170 -3.17 -11.58 -0.55
CA ASN A 170 -3.28 -10.27 0.09
C ASN A 170 -2.23 -9.29 -0.44
N GLU A 171 -2.51 -8.00 -0.28
CA GLU A 171 -1.56 -6.96 -0.62
C GLU A 171 -0.33 -7.00 0.30
N SER A 172 0.72 -6.30 -0.09
CA SER A 172 1.91 -6.08 0.74
C SER A 172 1.54 -5.57 2.12
N GLY A 173 2.25 -6.07 3.13
CA GLY A 173 2.17 -5.51 4.47
C GLY A 173 2.90 -4.18 4.59
N ILE A 174 2.72 -3.54 5.72
CA ILE A 174 3.30 -2.24 6.06
C ILE A 174 4.07 -2.29 7.37
N THR A 175 5.03 -1.39 7.53
CA THR A 175 5.56 -1.00 8.83
C THR A 175 4.78 0.21 9.32
N LEU A 176 4.24 0.17 10.54
CA LEU A 176 3.53 1.32 11.10
C LEU A 176 4.49 2.47 11.37
N GLU A 177 4.14 3.66 10.88
CA GLU A 177 4.98 4.87 10.95
C GLU A 177 4.52 5.82 12.07
N PHE A 178 3.25 5.73 12.48
CA PHE A 178 2.60 6.67 13.39
C PHE A 178 2.06 5.99 14.65
N GLY A 179 1.94 6.77 15.73
CA GLY A 179 1.31 6.36 16.97
C GLY A 179 2.15 5.41 17.82
N PRO A 180 1.52 4.84 18.89
CA PRO A 180 2.25 4.07 19.91
C PRO A 180 2.76 2.70 19.42
N LYS A 181 2.32 2.25 18.25
CA LYS A 181 2.76 0.99 17.63
C LYS A 181 3.74 1.22 16.46
N LYS A 182 4.37 2.38 16.38
CA LYS A 182 5.40 2.67 15.38
C LYS A 182 6.49 1.59 15.37
N GLY A 183 6.84 1.12 14.18
CA GLY A 183 7.79 0.02 13.94
C GLY A 183 7.15 -1.37 13.89
N ARG A 184 5.86 -1.52 14.24
CA ARG A 184 5.14 -2.78 14.09
C ARG A 184 5.02 -3.14 12.62
N LEU A 185 5.30 -4.39 12.29
CA LEU A 185 4.96 -4.97 11.00
C LEU A 185 3.50 -5.45 11.04
N LEU A 186 2.72 -5.08 10.03
CA LEU A 186 1.32 -5.42 9.91
C LEU A 186 0.99 -5.83 8.48
N ARG A 187 0.25 -6.94 8.30
CA ARG A 187 -0.25 -7.33 7.00
C ARG A 187 -1.61 -7.98 7.08
N ALA A 188 -2.40 -7.81 6.01
CA ALA A 188 -3.66 -8.52 5.85
C ALA A 188 -3.41 -10.03 5.67
N THR A 189 -4.31 -10.82 6.26
CA THR A 189 -4.39 -12.27 6.13
C THR A 189 -5.86 -12.69 6.08
N ARG A 190 -6.13 -13.97 5.99
CA ARG A 190 -7.50 -14.48 5.99
C ARG A 190 -7.59 -15.87 6.62
N PHE A 191 -8.74 -16.23 7.12
CA PHE A 191 -9.10 -17.61 7.35
C PHE A 191 -9.61 -18.21 6.04
N TYR A 192 -8.98 -19.31 5.62
CA TYR A 192 -9.33 -20.07 4.43
C TYR A 192 -9.60 -21.51 4.86
N GLY A 193 -10.89 -21.87 5.02
CA GLY A 193 -11.31 -23.06 5.76
C GLY A 193 -10.91 -24.38 5.13
N SER A 194 -11.21 -24.57 3.84
CA SER A 194 -10.91 -25.80 3.12
C SER A 194 -10.75 -25.57 1.63
N ASN A 195 -10.35 -26.63 0.88
CA ASN A 195 -10.31 -26.61 -0.58
C ASN A 195 -11.71 -26.70 -1.24
N GLU A 196 -12.76 -27.00 -0.50
CA GLU A 196 -14.14 -26.97 -0.95
C GLU A 196 -14.65 -25.52 -0.99
N ARG A 197 -14.12 -24.77 -1.93
CA ARG A 197 -14.15 -23.31 -1.98
C ARG A 197 -15.57 -22.73 -1.83
N GLU A 198 -16.51 -23.18 -2.61
CA GLU A 198 -17.83 -22.54 -2.71
C GLU A 198 -18.67 -22.79 -1.46
N ALA A 199 -18.68 -24.01 -0.92
CA ALA A 199 -19.42 -24.36 0.29
C ALA A 199 -18.90 -23.62 1.54
N GLU A 200 -17.64 -23.18 1.53
CA GLU A 200 -16.99 -22.55 2.69
C GLU A 200 -16.86 -21.04 2.60
N TRP A 201 -17.19 -20.41 1.46
CA TRP A 201 -16.98 -18.96 1.27
C TRP A 201 -17.71 -18.09 2.29
N SER A 202 -18.90 -18.48 2.71
CA SER A 202 -19.67 -17.77 3.75
C SER A 202 -19.01 -17.80 5.13
N LYS A 203 -18.10 -18.74 5.35
CA LYS A 203 -17.34 -18.91 6.62
C LYS A 203 -15.98 -18.22 6.59
N HIS A 204 -15.47 -17.87 5.41
CA HIS A 204 -14.21 -17.15 5.28
C HIS A 204 -14.32 -15.76 5.91
N TYR A 205 -13.23 -15.25 6.41
CA TYR A 205 -13.09 -13.87 6.87
C TYR A 205 -11.63 -13.43 6.75
N THR A 206 -11.44 -12.14 6.56
CA THR A 206 -10.11 -11.55 6.68
C THR A 206 -9.79 -11.27 8.14
N ASN A 207 -8.51 -11.21 8.44
CA ASN A 207 -7.90 -10.74 9.66
C ASN A 207 -6.56 -10.10 9.31
N ALA A 208 -5.68 -9.88 10.27
CA ALA A 208 -4.32 -9.44 10.01
C ALA A 208 -3.36 -10.17 10.95
N ILE A 209 -2.09 -10.25 10.56
CA ILE A 209 -1.02 -10.62 11.47
C ILE A 209 -0.13 -9.40 11.72
N TYR A 210 0.37 -9.30 12.95
CA TYR A 210 1.26 -8.22 13.35
C TYR A 210 2.43 -8.74 14.21
N SER A 211 3.58 -8.09 14.05
CA SER A 211 4.81 -8.41 14.77
C SER A 211 5.43 -7.14 15.33
N ASP A 212 5.84 -7.21 16.61
CA ASP A 212 6.55 -6.14 17.31
C ASP A 212 8.06 -6.45 17.48
N ASP A 213 8.54 -7.54 16.87
CA ASP A 213 9.93 -8.02 16.98
C ASP A 213 10.62 -8.25 15.62
N GLY A 214 10.20 -7.47 14.62
CA GLY A 214 10.80 -7.53 13.27
C GLY A 214 10.42 -8.78 12.49
N GLY A 215 9.27 -9.40 12.77
CA GLY A 215 8.71 -10.49 11.97
C GLY A 215 9.20 -11.89 12.36
N VAL A 216 9.65 -12.08 13.60
CA VAL A 216 9.96 -13.42 14.17
C VAL A 216 8.71 -14.03 14.78
N ASN A 217 8.06 -13.31 15.69
CA ASN A 217 6.81 -13.71 16.32
C ASN A 217 5.65 -12.86 15.82
N TRP A 218 4.58 -13.51 15.40
CA TRP A 218 3.38 -12.88 14.90
C TRP A 218 2.17 -13.24 15.77
N LYS A 219 1.35 -12.26 16.03
CA LYS A 219 0.01 -12.41 16.58
C LYS A 219 -1.01 -12.22 15.49
N THR A 220 -2.17 -12.85 15.60
CA THR A 220 -3.29 -12.66 14.68
C THR A 220 -4.34 -11.76 15.33
N SER A 221 -4.85 -10.80 14.57
CA SER A 221 -5.90 -9.87 14.99
C SER A 221 -7.25 -10.57 15.20
N SER A 222 -8.20 -9.83 15.73
CA SER A 222 -9.61 -10.24 15.65
C SER A 222 -10.01 -10.40 14.16
N PRO A 223 -11.01 -11.24 13.86
CA PRO A 223 -11.63 -11.32 12.54
C PRO A 223 -12.18 -9.97 12.09
N PHE A 224 -12.20 -9.76 10.77
CA PHE A 224 -12.96 -8.66 10.16
C PHE A 224 -14.44 -8.77 10.55
N PRO A 225 -15.15 -7.66 10.75
CA PRO A 225 -16.53 -7.69 11.26
C PRO A 225 -17.59 -8.28 10.32
N GLU A 226 -17.20 -8.81 9.18
CA GLU A 226 -18.09 -9.46 8.22
C GLU A 226 -17.46 -10.74 7.66
N ASN A 227 -18.23 -11.83 7.64
CA ASN A 227 -17.86 -13.07 6.97
C ASN A 227 -18.02 -12.96 5.44
N GLY A 228 -17.43 -13.91 4.72
CA GLY A 228 -17.38 -13.92 3.26
C GLY A 228 -16.31 -12.97 2.71
N THR A 229 -15.53 -12.31 3.57
CA THR A 229 -14.41 -11.45 3.17
C THR A 229 -13.18 -12.28 2.81
N GLY A 230 -12.29 -11.72 2.01
CA GLY A 230 -11.20 -12.50 1.39
C GLY A 230 -9.89 -11.72 1.25
N GLU A 231 -9.48 -11.52 0.03
CA GLU A 231 -8.24 -10.83 -0.31
C GLU A 231 -8.31 -9.35 0.06
N ALA A 232 -7.32 -8.87 0.80
CA ALA A 232 -7.39 -7.56 1.43
C ALA A 232 -6.09 -6.77 1.33
N ALA A 233 -6.22 -5.47 1.55
CA ALA A 233 -5.14 -4.51 1.62
C ALA A 233 -5.34 -3.59 2.83
N LEU A 234 -4.27 -3.00 3.32
CA LEU A 234 -4.33 -2.05 4.43
C LEU A 234 -3.29 -0.94 4.29
N VAL A 235 -3.60 0.23 4.82
CA VAL A 235 -2.69 1.37 4.93
C VAL A 235 -2.84 2.02 6.29
N GLN A 236 -1.77 2.65 6.78
CA GLN A 236 -1.85 3.48 7.98
C GLN A 236 -2.02 4.94 7.59
N LEU A 237 -2.93 5.66 8.25
CA LEU A 237 -3.12 7.09 8.08
C LEU A 237 -2.18 7.88 9.00
N SER A 238 -2.02 9.17 8.71
CA SER A 238 -1.18 10.10 9.47
C SER A 238 -1.60 10.25 10.94
N ASP A 239 -2.88 10.03 11.25
CA ASP A 239 -3.41 10.04 12.61
C ASP A 239 -3.17 8.73 13.38
N GLY A 240 -2.48 7.76 12.77
CA GLY A 240 -2.12 6.48 13.35
C GLY A 240 -3.15 5.36 13.16
N ARG A 241 -4.37 5.67 12.69
CA ARG A 241 -5.37 4.65 12.38
C ARG A 241 -4.95 3.80 11.20
N VAL A 242 -5.37 2.54 11.20
CA VAL A 242 -5.21 1.64 10.05
C VAL A 242 -6.54 1.52 9.33
N TYR A 243 -6.53 1.82 8.04
CA TYR A 243 -7.63 1.58 7.10
C TYR A 243 -7.46 0.21 6.46
N TYR A 244 -8.48 -0.62 6.54
CA TYR A 244 -8.52 -1.97 6.01
C TYR A 244 -9.57 -2.08 4.92
N ASN A 245 -9.20 -2.62 3.75
CA ASN A 245 -10.06 -2.77 2.58
C ASN A 245 -10.07 -4.22 2.13
N SER A 246 -11.23 -4.87 2.11
CA SER A 246 -11.37 -6.28 1.80
C SER A 246 -12.28 -6.54 0.62
N ARG A 247 -11.92 -7.55 -0.16
CA ARG A 247 -12.78 -8.23 -1.14
C ARG A 247 -13.89 -9.00 -0.44
N VAL A 248 -15.04 -9.13 -1.09
CA VAL A 248 -16.08 -10.12 -0.76
C VAL A 248 -15.91 -11.35 -1.65
N HIS A 249 -15.69 -12.50 -1.04
CA HIS A 249 -15.49 -13.77 -1.72
C HIS A 249 -16.68 -14.72 -1.48
N TRP A 250 -17.88 -14.17 -1.50
CA TRP A 250 -19.13 -14.87 -1.29
C TRP A 250 -20.19 -14.31 -2.26
N PRO A 251 -20.49 -15.01 -3.38
CA PRO A 251 -21.37 -14.51 -4.44
C PRO A 251 -22.79 -14.16 -4.00
N GLU A 252 -23.35 -14.88 -3.04
CA GLU A 252 -24.71 -14.64 -2.53
C GLU A 252 -24.80 -13.49 -1.53
N ARG A 253 -23.65 -12.92 -1.11
CA ARG A 253 -23.64 -11.80 -0.18
C ARG A 253 -24.23 -10.55 -0.82
N PRO A 254 -25.20 -9.87 -0.20
CA PRO A 254 -25.70 -8.59 -0.71
C PRO A 254 -24.56 -7.59 -0.98
N ASN A 255 -24.65 -6.87 -2.08
CA ASN A 255 -23.63 -5.91 -2.52
C ASN A 255 -22.21 -6.51 -2.64
N ASN A 256 -22.10 -7.78 -3.02
CA ASN A 256 -20.83 -8.50 -3.16
C ASN A 256 -19.90 -7.93 -4.25
N ARG A 257 -20.39 -7.01 -5.08
CA ARG A 257 -19.62 -6.31 -6.13
C ARG A 257 -18.94 -5.05 -5.64
N ARG A 258 -18.98 -4.77 -4.34
CA ARG A 258 -18.37 -3.60 -3.69
C ARG A 258 -17.40 -4.02 -2.61
N ARG A 259 -16.37 -3.21 -2.42
CA ARG A 259 -15.37 -3.44 -1.38
C ARG A 259 -15.95 -3.19 0.01
N ARG A 260 -15.30 -3.79 1.01
CA ARG A 260 -15.59 -3.62 2.44
C ARG A 260 -14.46 -2.89 3.12
N GLU A 261 -14.78 -1.99 4.03
CA GLU A 261 -13.78 -1.36 4.87
C GLU A 261 -14.02 -1.63 6.34
N ALA A 262 -12.96 -1.57 7.12
CA ALA A 262 -12.96 -1.47 8.57
C ALA A 262 -11.74 -0.68 9.03
N TRP A 263 -11.75 -0.29 10.29
CA TRP A 263 -10.76 0.59 10.88
C TRP A 263 -10.18 -0.01 12.16
N SER A 264 -8.90 0.25 12.43
CA SER A 264 -8.23 -0.06 13.68
C SER A 264 -7.61 1.19 14.27
N ASP A 265 -7.81 1.40 15.60
CA ASP A 265 -7.17 2.47 16.36
C ASP A 265 -6.06 1.90 17.28
N ASP A 266 -5.83 0.59 17.27
CA ASP A 266 -4.89 -0.13 18.15
C ASP A 266 -3.71 -0.77 17.41
N GLY A 267 -3.47 -0.32 16.16
CA GLY A 267 -2.35 -0.82 15.34
C GLY A 267 -2.61 -2.19 14.74
N GLY A 268 -3.86 -2.48 14.36
CA GLY A 268 -4.26 -3.68 13.64
C GLY A 268 -4.61 -4.87 14.52
N GLU A 269 -4.84 -4.69 15.82
CA GLU A 269 -5.25 -5.77 16.75
C GLU A 269 -6.75 -6.07 16.65
N THR A 270 -7.58 -5.01 16.51
CA THR A 270 -9.04 -5.13 16.35
C THR A 270 -9.58 -4.24 15.25
N TRP A 271 -10.72 -4.64 14.67
CA TRP A 271 -11.37 -3.97 13.54
C TRP A 271 -12.78 -3.53 13.91
N LYS A 272 -13.14 -2.28 13.53
CA LYS A 272 -14.42 -1.65 13.83
C LYS A 272 -14.87 -0.71 12.71
N LYS A 273 -16.06 -0.14 12.84
CA LYS A 273 -16.65 0.81 11.88
C LYS A 273 -16.74 0.25 10.46
N TRP A 274 -17.14 -1.00 10.36
CA TRP A 274 -17.37 -1.68 9.11
C TRP A 274 -18.41 -0.98 8.24
N LYS A 275 -18.15 -0.87 6.95
CA LYS A 275 -19.13 -0.45 5.92
C LYS A 275 -18.78 -0.95 4.53
N ILE A 276 -19.77 -0.84 3.62
CA ILE A 276 -19.61 -1.06 2.17
C ILE A 276 -19.10 0.24 1.55
N ILE A 277 -18.14 0.12 0.62
CA ILE A 277 -17.60 1.25 -0.14
C ILE A 277 -18.26 1.24 -1.51
N GLU A 278 -19.30 2.05 -1.70
CA GLU A 278 -20.07 2.07 -2.94
C GLU A 278 -19.25 2.56 -4.15
N ALA A 279 -18.27 3.43 -3.94
CA ALA A 279 -17.42 3.98 -4.98
C ALA A 279 -16.39 2.97 -5.54
N LEU A 280 -16.02 1.95 -4.77
CA LEU A 280 -14.98 1.00 -5.17
C LEU A 280 -15.57 -0.32 -5.64
N PRO A 281 -15.29 -0.72 -6.89
CA PRO A 281 -15.69 -2.03 -7.39
C PRO A 281 -14.88 -3.14 -6.71
N ASP A 282 -15.49 -4.31 -6.56
CA ASP A 282 -14.80 -5.53 -6.13
C ASP A 282 -14.36 -6.38 -7.34
N GLY A 283 -13.79 -5.74 -8.35
CA GLY A 283 -13.31 -6.36 -9.58
C GLY A 283 -14.35 -6.39 -10.70
N ASP A 284 -14.40 -7.49 -11.43
CA ASP A 284 -15.28 -7.69 -12.57
C ASP A 284 -16.78 -7.73 -12.16
N GLN A 285 -17.47 -6.63 -12.38
CA GLN A 285 -18.88 -6.46 -11.96
C GLN A 285 -19.83 -7.46 -12.61
N GLY A 286 -19.49 -8.00 -13.79
CA GLY A 286 -20.30 -9.01 -14.48
C GLY A 286 -20.33 -10.38 -13.79
N ARG A 287 -19.37 -10.71 -12.96
CA ARG A 287 -19.26 -12.03 -12.30
C ARG A 287 -19.71 -12.05 -10.86
N ALA A 288 -19.70 -10.94 -10.19
CA ALA A 288 -19.88 -10.88 -8.73
C ALA A 288 -18.91 -11.79 -7.94
N TYR A 289 -17.69 -11.95 -8.47
CA TYR A 289 -16.69 -12.88 -7.96
C TYR A 289 -15.50 -12.17 -7.32
N GLY A 290 -15.30 -10.91 -7.66
CA GLY A 290 -14.26 -10.06 -7.12
C GLY A 290 -12.86 -10.33 -7.68
N CYS A 291 -11.93 -9.45 -7.28
CA CYS A 291 -10.51 -9.52 -7.65
C CYS A 291 -9.63 -8.98 -6.52
N MET A 292 -8.42 -9.52 -6.37
CA MET A 292 -7.41 -8.94 -5.48
C MET A 292 -7.09 -7.51 -5.95
N ALA A 293 -7.01 -6.61 -5.01
CA ALA A 293 -6.79 -5.19 -5.22
C ALA A 293 -5.50 -4.74 -4.56
N GLY A 294 -4.80 -3.81 -5.19
CA GLY A 294 -3.70 -3.08 -4.57
C GLY A 294 -4.18 -1.84 -3.82
N MET A 295 -3.46 -1.45 -2.77
CA MET A 295 -3.70 -0.21 -2.05
C MET A 295 -2.42 0.32 -1.43
N VAL A 296 -2.20 1.63 -1.56
CA VAL A 296 -1.04 2.29 -0.97
C VAL A 296 -1.39 3.72 -0.56
N ARG A 297 -0.77 4.20 0.50
CA ARG A 297 -0.82 5.61 0.91
C ARG A 297 0.43 6.32 0.39
N ILE A 298 0.26 7.50 -0.21
CA ILE A 298 1.39 8.37 -0.56
C ILE A 298 2.02 8.90 0.73
N PRO A 299 3.36 8.83 0.90
CA PRO A 299 4.03 9.33 2.10
C PRO A 299 3.81 10.83 2.27
N SER A 300 3.13 11.21 3.34
CA SER A 300 2.90 12.58 3.74
C SER A 300 2.60 12.61 5.24
N ASN A 301 2.99 13.66 5.94
CA ASN A 301 2.80 13.74 7.39
C ASN A 301 1.38 14.15 7.79
N ASP A 302 0.63 14.79 6.90
CA ASP A 302 -0.67 15.42 7.21
C ASP A 302 -1.73 15.25 6.11
N LYS A 303 -1.36 14.77 4.92
CA LYS A 303 -2.32 14.44 3.86
C LYS A 303 -2.41 12.93 3.67
N ASP A 304 -3.60 12.39 3.84
CA ASP A 304 -3.85 10.96 3.67
C ASP A 304 -4.39 10.69 2.26
N ILE A 305 -3.48 10.70 1.28
CA ILE A 305 -3.79 10.35 -0.10
C ILE A 305 -3.61 8.84 -0.27
N ILE A 306 -4.70 8.15 -0.62
CA ILE A 306 -4.71 6.71 -0.84
C ILE A 306 -4.97 6.41 -2.31
N ILE A 307 -4.16 5.53 -2.87
CA ILE A 307 -4.36 4.97 -4.21
C ILE A 307 -4.83 3.53 -4.07
N PHE A 308 -5.90 3.20 -4.77
CA PHE A 308 -6.48 1.87 -4.86
C PHE A 308 -6.42 1.38 -6.30
N SER A 309 -6.20 0.09 -6.55
CA SER A 309 -6.23 -0.50 -7.89
C SER A 309 -7.14 -1.73 -7.94
N ASN A 310 -7.94 -1.84 -8.97
CA ASN A 310 -8.74 -3.03 -9.29
C ASN A 310 -9.22 -2.98 -10.74
N LEU A 311 -10.03 -3.94 -11.14
CA LEU A 311 -10.68 -3.97 -12.44
C LEU A 311 -11.89 -3.02 -12.46
N ASP A 312 -12.06 -2.28 -13.54
CA ASP A 312 -13.18 -1.36 -13.78
C ASP A 312 -13.96 -1.81 -15.03
N THR A 313 -14.71 -2.90 -14.89
CA THR A 313 -15.46 -3.51 -15.99
C THR A 313 -16.80 -4.07 -15.54
N ASP A 314 -17.81 -3.91 -16.38
CA ASP A 314 -19.13 -4.55 -16.23
C ASP A 314 -19.19 -5.92 -16.93
N ALA A 315 -18.15 -6.32 -17.64
CA ALA A 315 -18.06 -7.60 -18.31
C ALA A 315 -17.86 -8.76 -17.33
N SER A 316 -18.17 -9.98 -17.78
CA SER A 316 -17.91 -11.21 -17.03
C SER A 316 -16.46 -11.71 -17.18
N VAL A 317 -15.58 -10.90 -17.76
CA VAL A 317 -14.16 -11.18 -17.95
C VAL A 317 -13.33 -10.18 -17.17
N ARG A 318 -12.16 -10.62 -16.72
CA ARG A 318 -11.21 -9.77 -16.02
C ARG A 318 -10.39 -8.96 -17.02
N GLU A 319 -10.60 -7.63 -17.00
CA GLU A 319 -9.97 -6.66 -17.89
C GLU A 319 -10.01 -5.27 -17.27
N ARG A 320 -9.38 -4.29 -17.90
CA ARG A 320 -9.48 -2.86 -17.58
C ARG A 320 -8.97 -2.53 -16.17
N VAL A 321 -7.74 -2.97 -15.84
CA VAL A 321 -7.13 -2.56 -14.57
C VAL A 321 -7.03 -1.04 -14.51
N SER A 322 -7.55 -0.49 -13.41
CA SER A 322 -7.69 0.95 -13.18
C SER A 322 -7.21 1.31 -11.78
N VAL A 323 -6.96 2.58 -11.55
CA VAL A 323 -6.63 3.13 -10.23
C VAL A 323 -7.64 4.19 -9.82
N TRP A 324 -7.90 4.28 -8.52
CA TRP A 324 -8.70 5.32 -7.88
C TRP A 324 -7.84 6.07 -6.90
N ALA A 325 -8.10 7.36 -6.70
CA ALA A 325 -7.47 8.15 -5.66
C ALA A 325 -8.51 8.70 -4.69
N SER A 326 -8.21 8.58 -3.41
CA SER A 326 -8.83 9.30 -2.31
C SER A 326 -7.87 10.36 -1.81
N LEU A 327 -8.38 11.56 -1.56
CA LEU A 327 -7.58 12.70 -1.08
C LEU A 327 -7.87 13.03 0.39
N ASP A 328 -8.73 12.24 1.03
CA ASP A 328 -9.30 12.49 2.36
C ASP A 328 -9.24 11.26 3.29
N GLY A 329 -8.28 10.39 3.05
CA GLY A 329 -8.02 9.20 3.88
C GLY A 329 -9.05 8.09 3.68
N GLY A 330 -9.54 7.90 2.47
CA GLY A 330 -10.46 6.80 2.12
C GLY A 330 -11.93 7.09 2.33
N LYS A 331 -12.31 8.34 2.67
CA LYS A 331 -13.72 8.71 2.87
C LYS A 331 -14.47 8.84 1.56
N THR A 332 -13.82 9.46 0.55
CA THR A 332 -14.33 9.59 -0.82
C THR A 332 -13.26 9.20 -1.84
N TRP A 333 -13.70 8.83 -3.05
CA TRP A 333 -12.86 8.37 -4.15
C TRP A 333 -13.21 9.11 -5.45
N PRO A 334 -12.93 10.43 -5.52
CA PRO A 334 -13.47 11.35 -6.54
C PRO A 334 -12.93 11.13 -7.94
N VAL A 335 -11.80 10.46 -8.12
CA VAL A 335 -11.17 10.29 -9.42
C VAL A 335 -10.73 8.85 -9.66
N LYS A 336 -10.88 8.39 -10.90
CA LYS A 336 -10.34 7.11 -11.38
C LYS A 336 -9.65 7.27 -12.72
N ARG A 337 -8.63 6.43 -12.97
CA ARG A 337 -7.94 6.39 -14.26
C ARG A 337 -7.66 4.97 -14.73
N LEU A 338 -7.97 4.71 -16.00
CA LEU A 338 -7.64 3.45 -16.67
C LEU A 338 -6.13 3.35 -16.88
N VAL A 339 -5.53 2.23 -16.45
CA VAL A 339 -4.10 1.92 -16.64
C VAL A 339 -3.89 1.05 -17.86
N ASP A 340 -4.70 0.00 -18.01
CA ASP A 340 -4.60 -0.94 -19.12
C ASP A 340 -6.00 -1.40 -19.54
N PRO A 341 -6.41 -1.20 -20.82
CA PRO A 341 -7.71 -1.64 -21.29
C PRO A 341 -7.81 -3.15 -21.52
N ASP A 342 -6.68 -3.84 -21.61
CA ASP A 342 -6.61 -5.24 -21.99
C ASP A 342 -7.00 -6.18 -20.82
N ARG A 343 -7.00 -7.48 -21.13
CA ARG A 343 -7.21 -8.53 -20.13
C ARG A 343 -6.18 -8.39 -19.01
N SER A 344 -6.70 -8.32 -17.80
CA SER A 344 -5.89 -8.10 -16.59
C SER A 344 -6.54 -8.81 -15.40
N GLY A 345 -5.83 -8.89 -14.28
CA GLY A 345 -6.34 -9.59 -13.11
C GLY A 345 -5.89 -8.93 -11.81
N TYR A 346 -5.28 -9.71 -10.93
CA TYR A 346 -4.78 -9.25 -9.65
C TYR A 346 -3.77 -8.11 -9.79
N SER A 347 -3.76 -7.20 -8.84
CA SER A 347 -2.89 -6.04 -8.84
C SER A 347 -2.35 -5.73 -7.44
N SER A 348 -1.17 -5.12 -7.39
CA SER A 348 -0.48 -4.71 -6.18
C SER A 348 0.16 -3.34 -6.39
N LEU A 349 0.12 -2.49 -5.37
CA LEU A 349 0.60 -1.10 -5.41
C LEU A 349 1.75 -0.86 -4.42
N SER A 350 2.70 -0.04 -4.82
CA SER A 350 3.73 0.52 -3.93
C SER A 350 4.09 1.95 -4.34
N VAL A 351 4.73 2.68 -3.44
CA VAL A 351 5.18 4.06 -3.71
C VAL A 351 6.68 4.20 -3.54
N GLY A 352 7.26 5.13 -4.28
CA GLY A 352 8.67 5.47 -4.21
C GLY A 352 9.08 6.07 -2.88
N ARG A 353 10.39 6.07 -2.62
CA ARG A 353 11.01 6.57 -1.39
C ARG A 353 11.71 7.89 -1.64
N HIS A 354 11.55 8.82 -0.72
CA HIS A 354 12.19 10.14 -0.76
C HIS A 354 13.73 10.02 -0.87
N GLY A 355 14.34 10.88 -1.66
CA GLY A 355 15.79 10.93 -1.87
C GLY A 355 16.37 9.75 -2.66
N THR A 356 15.54 8.96 -3.34
CA THR A 356 15.96 7.78 -4.12
C THR A 356 15.52 7.86 -5.57
N PRO A 357 16.06 7.02 -6.48
CA PRO A 357 15.60 6.97 -7.87
C PRO A 357 14.11 6.63 -8.04
N SER A 358 13.46 6.10 -7.01
CA SER A 358 12.02 5.78 -7.04
C SER A 358 11.13 6.95 -6.60
N GLU A 359 11.69 8.06 -6.14
CA GLU A 359 10.93 9.21 -5.63
C GLU A 359 9.92 9.73 -6.66
N GLY A 360 8.72 10.04 -6.20
CA GLY A 360 7.62 10.57 -7.02
C GLY A 360 6.86 9.53 -7.84
N TRP A 361 7.32 8.29 -7.87
CA TRP A 361 6.67 7.22 -8.61
C TRP A 361 5.71 6.40 -7.75
N ILE A 362 4.59 6.01 -8.36
CA ILE A 362 3.65 5.02 -7.88
C ILE A 362 3.78 3.82 -8.82
N TYR A 363 3.94 2.62 -8.27
CA TYR A 363 4.15 1.38 -9.02
C TYR A 363 2.92 0.50 -8.90
N LEU A 364 2.43 0.01 -10.04
CA LEU A 364 1.35 -0.97 -10.13
C LEU A 364 1.87 -2.22 -10.85
N HIS A 365 2.04 -3.31 -10.10
CA HIS A 365 2.33 -4.63 -10.67
C HIS A 365 1.02 -5.41 -10.80
N TYR A 366 0.70 -5.90 -12.00
CA TYR A 366 -0.60 -6.53 -12.26
C TYR A 366 -0.48 -7.70 -13.25
N GLU A 367 -1.41 -8.65 -13.13
CA GLU A 367 -1.57 -9.72 -14.11
C GLU A 367 -2.03 -9.13 -15.43
N HIS A 368 -1.33 -9.49 -16.52
CA HIS A 368 -1.73 -9.19 -17.87
C HIS A 368 -2.13 -10.48 -18.56
N ASP A 369 -3.38 -10.55 -18.99
CA ASP A 369 -4.03 -11.75 -19.52
C ASP A 369 -3.76 -12.96 -18.60
N PRO A 370 -4.60 -13.19 -17.57
CA PRO A 370 -4.35 -14.14 -16.49
C PRO A 370 -3.70 -15.44 -16.96
N PHE A 371 -2.58 -15.83 -16.33
CA PHE A 371 -1.66 -16.93 -16.66
C PHE A 371 -0.65 -16.65 -17.78
N LYS A 372 -0.63 -15.47 -18.41
CA LYS A 372 0.32 -15.13 -19.48
C LYS A 372 1.37 -14.10 -19.07
N GLY A 373 1.52 -13.86 -17.78
CA GLY A 373 2.55 -13.00 -17.24
C GLY A 373 2.02 -11.72 -16.61
N SER A 374 2.90 -10.76 -16.40
CA SER A 374 2.58 -9.50 -15.76
C SER A 374 3.18 -8.30 -16.44
N HIS A 375 2.55 -7.15 -16.18
CA HIS A 375 3.10 -5.82 -16.44
C HIS A 375 3.38 -5.08 -15.13
N ILE A 376 4.32 -4.16 -15.20
CA ILE A 376 4.53 -3.12 -14.22
C ILE A 376 4.27 -1.77 -14.89
N ALA A 377 3.34 -0.99 -14.32
CA ALA A 377 3.14 0.40 -14.65
C ALA A 377 3.74 1.27 -13.55
N ARG A 378 4.33 2.41 -13.91
CA ARG A 378 4.73 3.46 -12.99
C ARG A 378 4.17 4.78 -13.46
N PHE A 379 3.69 5.57 -12.53
CA PHE A 379 3.03 6.85 -12.80
C PHE A 379 3.12 7.76 -11.57
N ASN A 380 2.76 9.02 -11.72
CA ASN A 380 2.67 9.96 -10.61
C ASN A 380 1.21 10.32 -10.28
N LEU A 381 1.00 11.06 -9.19
CA LEU A 381 -0.33 11.49 -8.74
C LEU A 381 -0.96 12.42 -9.79
N SER A 382 -0.20 13.34 -10.39
CA SER A 382 -0.72 14.23 -11.43
C SER A 382 -1.31 13.48 -12.62
N TRP A 383 -0.71 12.34 -12.98
CA TRP A 383 -1.30 11.48 -14.00
C TRP A 383 -2.65 10.93 -13.54
N ILE A 384 -2.81 10.45 -12.33
CA ILE A 384 -4.09 9.92 -11.83
C ILE A 384 -5.16 11.02 -11.82
N LEU A 385 -4.83 12.21 -11.34
CA LEU A 385 -5.77 13.34 -11.20
C LEU A 385 -6.36 13.83 -12.53
N GLN A 386 -5.75 13.52 -13.66
CA GLN A 386 -6.33 13.76 -15.00
C GLN A 386 -7.34 12.69 -15.44
N GLY A 387 -7.70 11.75 -14.57
CA GLY A 387 -8.67 10.71 -14.85
C GLY A 387 -10.12 11.19 -14.87
N ALA A 388 -11.04 10.23 -15.00
CA ALA A 388 -12.47 10.50 -14.97
C ALA A 388 -12.97 10.72 -13.54
N LEU A 389 -13.87 11.69 -13.36
CA LEU A 389 -14.57 11.88 -12.09
C LEU A 389 -15.54 10.73 -11.85
N THR A 390 -15.62 10.27 -10.62
CA THR A 390 -16.51 9.17 -10.21
C THR A 390 -17.88 9.67 -9.73
N GLY A 391 -17.96 10.93 -9.31
CA GLY A 391 -19.12 11.51 -8.63
C GLY A 391 -19.14 11.24 -7.11
N ASP A 392 -18.14 10.53 -6.58
CA ASP A 392 -17.99 10.29 -5.14
C ASP A 392 -17.07 11.35 -4.50
N GLY A 393 -17.66 12.40 -3.97
CA GLY A 393 -16.93 13.54 -3.43
C GLY A 393 -16.45 14.53 -4.49
N ALA A 394 -15.66 15.50 -4.06
CA ALA A 394 -15.04 16.50 -4.92
C ALA A 394 -13.52 16.34 -4.95
N LEU A 395 -12.89 16.70 -6.05
CA LEU A 395 -11.45 16.96 -6.07
C LEU A 395 -11.23 18.24 -5.24
N THR A 396 -10.87 18.09 -3.99
CA THR A 396 -10.36 19.22 -3.21
C THR A 396 -9.02 19.64 -3.81
N GLU A 397 -8.78 20.95 -3.91
CA GLU A 397 -7.54 21.48 -4.48
C GLU A 397 -6.33 20.90 -3.72
N VAL A 398 -5.67 19.94 -4.36
CA VAL A 398 -4.45 19.30 -3.85
C VAL A 398 -3.22 20.12 -4.22
N VAL A 399 -3.44 21.18 -5.04
CA VAL A 399 -2.39 21.95 -5.68
C VAL A 399 -2.69 23.44 -5.52
N GLU A 400 -2.31 24.00 -4.42
CA GLU A 400 -1.81 25.37 -4.33
C GLU A 400 -0.45 25.38 -3.66
#